data_26701dbb61e39e80949ffde2bc4b6289
#
_entry.id   26701dbb61e39e80949ffde2bc4b6289
#
_cell.length_a   1.000
_cell.length_b   1.000
_cell.length_c   1.000
_cell.angle_alpha   90.00
_cell.angle_beta   90.00
_cell.angle_gamma   90.00
#
_symmetry.space_group_name_H-M   'P 1'
#
loop_
_entity.id
_entity.type
_entity.pdbx_description
1 polymer ?
#
loop_
_entity_poly.entity_id
_entity_poly.type
_entity_poly.pdbx_seq_one_letter_code
_entity_poly.pdbx_strand_id
1 'polypeptide(L)'
;MDKKEFDKNNLPALSKRLLTVADMVPSGSKIADIGTDHGFVPIYLAKTGRVVRAIAMDVRKGPLERATQHVKEYGLEDVIETRLSDGLEKLEEGEADTMICAGMGGPLMQKILENKDPRSVKLKTLILEPQSELMQFREFLRSKGYEIIEEEFLLEDGKYYPVIKALVSEAESTRNLPQTYSKAIDKLKEVLDQKGEKYTDSQLLRICDRFGPCILLTPNADFKSFLVHEKAVCDTILDKISDVKTSHAKLFDQISLEQSDINIALHLF
;
A
#
# COMPACT_ATOMS: atom_id res chain seq x y z
N MET A 1 6.86 27.98 25.82
CA MET A 1 7.23 26.64 25.32
C MET A 1 8.14 26.86 24.15
N ASP A 2 9.45 26.72 24.38
CA ASP A 2 10.46 26.87 23.34
C ASP A 2 10.26 25.80 22.27
N LYS A 3 10.01 26.23 21.02
CA LYS A 3 10.09 25.33 19.87
C LYS A 3 11.54 24.90 19.77
N LYS A 4 11.86 23.67 20.19
CA LYS A 4 13.14 23.03 19.83
C LYS A 4 13.25 23.11 18.31
N GLU A 5 14.19 23.93 17.82
CA GLU A 5 14.53 24.00 16.40
C GLU A 5 15.13 22.64 16.04
N PHE A 6 14.39 21.83 15.27
CA PHE A 6 14.87 20.51 14.86
C PHE A 6 16.00 20.69 13.83
N ASP A 7 17.16 20.12 14.14
CA ASP A 7 18.31 20.11 13.22
C ASP A 7 17.96 19.26 11.98
N LYS A 8 17.62 19.95 10.89
CA LYS A 8 17.29 19.34 9.59
C LYS A 8 18.47 18.60 8.96
N ASN A 9 19.69 18.80 9.46
CA ASN A 9 20.89 18.13 8.95
C ASN A 9 21.09 16.71 9.54
N ASN A 10 20.30 16.33 10.56
CA ASN A 10 20.36 15.02 11.20
C ASN A 10 19.05 14.25 10.97
N LEU A 11 18.74 13.96 9.71
CA LEU A 11 17.60 13.09 9.32
C LEU A 11 18.11 11.69 9.04
N PRO A 12 17.33 10.64 9.39
CA PRO A 12 17.64 9.30 8.92
C PRO A 12 17.52 9.23 7.40
N ALA A 13 18.45 8.54 6.74
CA ALA A 13 18.36 8.27 5.32
C ALA A 13 17.24 7.23 5.08
N LEU A 14 16.19 7.64 4.38
CA LEU A 14 15.15 6.73 3.92
C LEU A 14 15.36 6.39 2.44
N SER A 15 15.05 5.17 2.05
CA SER A 15 14.96 4.78 0.65
C SER A 15 13.81 5.54 -0.03
N LYS A 16 13.82 5.58 -1.38
CA LYS A 16 12.75 6.23 -2.17
C LYS A 16 11.37 5.69 -1.76
N ARG A 17 11.26 4.38 -1.57
CA ARG A 17 10.04 3.69 -1.14
C ARG A 17 9.56 4.19 0.24
N LEU A 18 10.43 4.23 1.23
CA LEU A 18 10.07 4.68 2.58
C LEU A 18 9.80 6.19 2.64
N LEU A 19 10.46 7.00 1.79
CA LEU A 19 10.11 8.42 1.62
C LEU A 19 8.70 8.57 1.06
N THR A 20 8.31 7.78 0.05
CA THR A 20 6.94 7.79 -0.49
C THR A 20 5.92 7.42 0.60
N VAL A 21 6.21 6.40 1.43
CA VAL A 21 5.37 6.07 2.60
C VAL A 21 5.24 7.25 3.56
N ALA A 22 6.36 7.91 3.89
CA ALA A 22 6.37 9.07 4.79
C ALA A 22 5.61 10.28 4.20
N ASP A 23 5.72 10.51 2.90
CA ASP A 23 5.07 11.64 2.22
C ASP A 23 3.54 11.51 2.18
N MET A 24 3.01 10.29 2.18
CA MET A 24 1.57 10.03 2.23
C MET A 24 0.95 10.29 3.62
N VAL A 25 1.76 10.39 4.68
CA VAL A 25 1.26 10.63 6.05
C VAL A 25 0.71 12.06 6.16
N PRO A 26 -0.55 12.24 6.61
CA PRO A 26 -1.12 13.58 6.79
C PRO A 26 -0.32 14.39 7.82
N SER A 27 -0.16 15.68 7.58
CA SER A 27 0.53 16.56 8.52
C SER A 27 -0.26 16.73 9.81
N GLY A 28 0.44 16.70 10.95
CA GLY A 28 -0.17 16.80 12.29
C GLY A 28 -0.74 15.51 12.83
N SER A 29 -0.53 14.38 12.13
CA SER A 29 -1.02 13.06 12.55
C SER A 29 -0.35 12.57 13.84
N LYS A 30 -1.10 11.70 14.54
CA LYS A 30 -0.56 10.74 15.51
C LYS A 30 -0.46 9.38 14.81
N ILE A 31 0.73 8.81 14.72
CA ILE A 31 0.94 7.58 13.96
C ILE A 31 1.17 6.36 14.83
N ALA A 32 0.73 5.19 14.35
CA ALA A 32 1.18 3.87 14.78
C ALA A 32 1.93 3.22 13.60
N ASP A 33 3.23 2.97 13.75
CA ASP A 33 4.08 2.33 12.75
C ASP A 33 4.24 0.86 13.11
N ILE A 34 3.62 -0.03 12.31
CA ILE A 34 3.51 -1.46 12.56
C ILE A 34 4.60 -2.21 11.80
N GLY A 35 5.44 -2.95 12.54
CA GLY A 35 6.65 -3.58 12.00
C GLY A 35 7.76 -2.57 11.78
N THR A 36 7.94 -1.69 12.77
CA THR A 36 8.81 -0.51 12.68
C THR A 36 10.28 -0.80 12.40
N ASP A 37 10.75 -2.04 12.64
CA ASP A 37 12.12 -2.55 12.53
C ASP A 37 13.16 -1.63 13.18
N HIS A 38 13.67 -0.61 12.49
CA HIS A 38 14.67 0.33 13.00
C HIS A 38 14.09 1.67 13.49
N GLY A 39 12.80 1.92 13.34
CA GLY A 39 12.14 3.16 13.74
C GLY A 39 12.44 4.37 12.84
N PHE A 40 13.04 4.19 11.66
CA PHE A 40 13.48 5.31 10.83
C PHE A 40 12.34 6.13 10.23
N VAL A 41 11.23 5.51 9.87
CA VAL A 41 10.05 6.24 9.35
C VAL A 41 9.46 7.16 10.42
N PRO A 42 9.11 6.68 11.63
CA PRO A 42 8.61 7.57 12.68
C PRO A 42 9.63 8.63 13.11
N ILE A 43 10.94 8.31 13.14
CA ILE A 43 12.00 9.30 13.42
C ILE A 43 12.03 10.40 12.36
N TYR A 44 12.00 10.04 11.07
CA TYR A 44 11.95 11.00 9.97
C TYR A 44 10.73 11.91 10.07
N LEU A 45 9.55 11.33 10.30
CA LEU A 45 8.30 12.07 10.42
C LEU A 45 8.27 13.03 11.62
N ALA A 46 8.82 12.60 12.76
CA ALA A 46 8.95 13.45 13.95
C ALA A 46 9.95 14.58 13.74
N LYS A 47 11.13 14.29 13.16
CA LYS A 47 12.18 15.28 12.86
C LYS A 47 11.74 16.33 11.86
N THR A 48 10.94 15.95 10.87
CA THR A 48 10.38 16.89 9.88
C THR A 48 9.17 17.66 10.42
N GLY A 49 8.70 17.37 11.63
CA GLY A 49 7.52 18.00 12.23
C GLY A 49 6.21 17.59 11.55
N ARG A 50 6.24 16.52 10.74
CA ARG A 50 5.02 16.03 10.06
C ARG A 50 4.05 15.37 11.03
N VAL A 51 4.55 14.72 12.08
CA VAL A 51 3.72 14.07 13.11
C VAL A 51 3.91 14.70 14.48
N VAL A 52 2.88 14.68 15.31
CA VAL A 52 2.91 15.21 16.68
C VAL A 52 3.22 14.13 17.71
N ARG A 53 2.96 12.86 17.39
CA ARG A 53 3.27 11.69 18.21
C ARG A 53 3.41 10.45 17.32
N ALA A 54 4.25 9.51 17.72
CA ALA A 54 4.38 8.22 17.07
C ALA A 54 4.46 7.08 18.09
N ILE A 55 3.90 5.92 17.74
CA ILE A 55 4.08 4.67 18.45
C ILE A 55 4.72 3.70 17.46
N ALA A 56 5.99 3.37 17.68
CA ALA A 56 6.76 2.43 16.88
C ALA A 56 6.55 1.03 17.45
N MET A 57 5.93 0.13 16.69
CA MET A 57 5.46 -1.18 17.15
C MET A 57 6.13 -2.31 16.37
N ASP A 58 6.59 -3.34 17.03
CA ASP A 58 7.05 -4.60 16.42
C ASP A 58 6.69 -5.78 17.32
N VAL A 59 6.50 -6.95 16.73
CA VAL A 59 6.25 -8.21 17.46
C VAL A 59 7.53 -8.83 17.99
N ARG A 60 8.70 -8.46 17.45
CA ARG A 60 10.01 -8.99 17.83
C ARG A 60 10.78 -7.99 18.69
N LYS A 61 11.36 -8.48 19.78
CA LYS A 61 12.15 -7.66 20.72
C LYS A 61 13.37 -7.02 20.06
N GLY A 62 14.14 -7.76 19.27
CA GLY A 62 15.38 -7.26 18.67
C GLY A 62 15.19 -6.03 17.75
N PRO A 63 14.29 -6.05 16.75
CA PRO A 63 13.92 -4.86 16.00
C PRO A 63 13.48 -3.69 16.88
N LEU A 64 12.63 -3.96 17.88
CA LEU A 64 12.12 -2.93 18.79
C LEU A 64 13.22 -2.30 19.66
N GLU A 65 14.18 -3.08 20.13
CA GLU A 65 15.35 -2.59 20.89
C GLU A 65 16.20 -1.64 20.02
N ARG A 66 16.42 -1.99 18.74
CA ARG A 66 17.11 -1.09 17.80
C ARG A 66 16.33 0.21 17.57
N ALA A 67 15.02 0.13 17.38
CA ALA A 67 14.17 1.31 17.24
C ALA A 67 14.26 2.19 18.50
N THR A 68 14.20 1.60 19.69
CA THR A 68 14.34 2.31 20.98
C THR A 68 15.69 3.03 21.09
N GLN A 69 16.77 2.36 20.69
CA GLN A 69 18.11 2.97 20.69
C GLN A 69 18.18 4.16 19.73
N HIS A 70 17.68 4.00 18.50
CA HIS A 70 17.68 5.10 17.53
C HIS A 70 16.80 6.27 18.00
N VAL A 71 15.61 6.03 18.54
CA VAL A 71 14.75 7.09 19.09
C VAL A 71 15.52 7.91 20.12
N LYS A 72 16.28 7.25 21.02
CA LYS A 72 17.13 7.91 22.02
C LYS A 72 18.29 8.69 21.38
N GLU A 73 18.98 8.10 20.40
CA GLU A 73 20.09 8.75 19.68
C GLU A 73 19.64 10.04 18.96
N TYR A 74 18.39 10.05 18.46
CA TYR A 74 17.78 11.22 17.84
C TYR A 74 17.12 12.19 18.84
N GLY A 75 17.07 11.85 20.14
CA GLY A 75 16.47 12.68 21.20
C GLY A 75 14.96 12.87 21.04
N LEU A 76 14.26 11.81 20.69
CA LEU A 76 12.82 11.84 20.35
C LEU A 76 11.94 11.01 21.31
N GLU A 77 12.44 10.67 22.50
CA GLU A 77 11.72 9.85 23.50
C GLU A 77 10.41 10.52 23.97
N ASP A 78 10.32 11.84 23.92
CA ASP A 78 9.12 12.60 24.27
C ASP A 78 8.03 12.53 23.17
N VAL A 79 8.40 12.16 21.93
CA VAL A 79 7.51 12.13 20.76
C VAL A 79 7.22 10.72 20.28
N ILE A 80 8.19 9.82 20.36
CA ILE A 80 8.10 8.44 19.86
C ILE A 80 8.17 7.45 21.03
N GLU A 81 7.10 6.70 21.21
CA GLU A 81 7.04 5.55 22.09
C GLU A 81 7.36 4.28 21.29
N THR A 82 8.12 3.35 21.88
CA THR A 82 8.34 2.02 21.32
C THR A 82 7.54 0.97 22.11
N ARG A 83 6.80 0.09 21.38
CA ARG A 83 5.87 -0.85 22.02
C ARG A 83 5.93 -2.23 21.39
N LEU A 84 6.14 -3.27 22.20
CA LEU A 84 6.07 -4.67 21.75
C LEU A 84 4.62 -5.08 21.54
N SER A 85 4.22 -5.36 20.28
CA SER A 85 2.85 -5.70 19.92
C SER A 85 2.79 -6.58 18.68
N ASP A 86 1.84 -7.52 18.63
CA ASP A 86 1.48 -8.22 17.40
C ASP A 86 0.45 -7.35 16.65
N GLY A 87 0.90 -6.70 15.57
CA GLY A 87 0.08 -5.74 14.85
C GLY A 87 -0.50 -4.65 15.76
N LEU A 88 -1.81 -4.46 15.68
CA LEU A 88 -2.56 -3.44 16.41
C LEU A 88 -2.99 -3.86 17.82
N GLU A 89 -2.68 -5.08 18.31
CA GLU A 89 -3.26 -5.63 19.53
C GLU A 89 -3.15 -4.70 20.73
N LYS A 90 -1.99 -4.06 20.91
CA LYS A 90 -1.72 -3.17 22.05
C LYS A 90 -1.89 -1.68 21.74
N LEU A 91 -2.44 -1.34 20.57
CA LEU A 91 -2.83 0.04 20.30
C LEU A 91 -4.17 0.33 20.99
N GLU A 92 -4.23 1.39 21.80
CA GLU A 92 -5.45 1.80 22.49
C GLU A 92 -6.23 2.82 21.68
N GLU A 93 -7.50 2.99 22.01
CA GLU A 93 -8.42 3.91 21.33
C GLU A 93 -7.91 5.36 21.39
N GLY A 94 -7.75 6.00 20.22
CA GLY A 94 -7.38 7.42 20.11
C GLY A 94 -5.90 7.73 20.34
N GLU A 95 -5.05 6.72 20.55
CA GLU A 95 -3.60 6.93 20.64
C GLU A 95 -2.99 7.34 19.30
N ALA A 96 -3.54 6.83 18.20
CA ALA A 96 -3.16 7.17 16.83
C ALA A 96 -4.41 7.42 15.96
N ASP A 97 -4.25 8.24 14.91
CA ASP A 97 -5.23 8.46 13.86
C ASP A 97 -4.80 7.87 12.51
N THR A 98 -3.51 7.60 12.37
CA THR A 98 -2.90 7.09 11.15
C THR A 98 -2.04 5.86 11.45
N MET A 99 -2.28 4.76 10.73
CA MET A 99 -1.44 3.56 10.76
C MET A 99 -0.48 3.59 9.57
N ILE A 100 0.77 3.22 9.82
CA ILE A 100 1.76 2.88 8.79
C ILE A 100 2.05 1.39 8.90
N CYS A 101 2.08 0.69 7.77
CA CYS A 101 2.54 -0.69 7.69
C CYS A 101 3.23 -0.90 6.35
N ALA A 102 4.56 -0.98 6.35
CA ALA A 102 5.37 -1.08 5.15
C ALA A 102 6.30 -2.30 5.19
N GLY A 103 6.57 -2.88 4.01
CA GLY A 103 7.54 -3.97 3.90
C GLY A 103 7.01 -5.35 4.29
N MET A 104 5.71 -5.56 4.33
CA MET A 104 5.07 -6.84 4.66
C MET A 104 4.28 -7.40 3.47
N GLY A 105 4.10 -8.72 3.43
CA GLY A 105 3.19 -9.35 2.46
C GLY A 105 1.73 -8.97 2.73
N GLY A 106 0.93 -8.87 1.65
CA GLY A 106 -0.51 -8.57 1.74
C GLY A 106 -1.27 -9.45 2.72
N PRO A 107 -1.08 -10.78 2.74
CA PRO A 107 -1.76 -11.66 3.69
C PRO A 107 -1.46 -11.36 5.15
N LEU A 108 -0.23 -10.94 5.47
CA LEU A 108 0.10 -10.57 6.84
C LEU A 108 -0.56 -9.24 7.23
N MET A 109 -0.56 -8.25 6.34
CA MET A 109 -1.27 -6.99 6.55
C MET A 109 -2.78 -7.22 6.73
N GLN A 110 -3.39 -8.06 5.88
CA GLN A 110 -4.78 -8.46 6.02
C GLN A 110 -5.06 -9.05 7.40
N LYS A 111 -4.25 -10.01 7.85
CA LYS A 111 -4.38 -10.62 9.17
C LYS A 111 -4.30 -9.59 10.30
N ILE A 112 -3.37 -8.62 10.22
CA ILE A 112 -3.25 -7.55 11.22
C ILE A 112 -4.55 -6.72 11.30
N LEU A 113 -5.12 -6.36 10.15
CA LEU A 113 -6.35 -5.57 10.06
C LEU A 113 -7.61 -6.37 10.46
N GLU A 114 -7.59 -7.71 10.30
CA GLU A 114 -8.68 -8.59 10.75
C GLU A 114 -8.61 -8.90 12.24
N ASN A 115 -7.42 -9.09 12.80
CA ASN A 115 -7.23 -9.37 14.23
C ASN A 115 -7.72 -8.21 15.11
N LYS A 116 -7.52 -6.98 14.66
CA LYS A 116 -8.04 -5.79 15.35
C LYS A 116 -8.47 -4.75 14.32
N ASP A 117 -9.79 -4.55 14.23
CA ASP A 117 -10.36 -3.58 13.30
C ASP A 117 -9.82 -2.17 13.62
N PRO A 118 -9.24 -1.47 12.63
CA PRO A 118 -8.80 -0.08 12.75
C PRO A 118 -9.85 0.88 13.34
N ARG A 119 -11.13 0.62 13.10
CA ARG A 119 -12.25 1.41 13.65
C ARG A 119 -12.32 1.33 15.16
N SER A 120 -12.02 0.14 15.72
CA SER A 120 -12.09 -0.11 17.18
C SER A 120 -11.10 0.74 17.97
N VAL A 121 -10.04 1.23 17.32
CA VAL A 121 -9.02 2.10 17.92
C VAL A 121 -9.01 3.51 17.33
N LYS A 122 -10.06 3.87 16.56
CA LYS A 122 -10.28 5.18 15.95
C LYS A 122 -9.21 5.61 14.94
N LEU A 123 -8.56 4.66 14.27
CA LEU A 123 -7.73 4.96 13.11
C LEU A 123 -8.60 5.50 11.96
N LYS A 124 -8.11 6.52 11.29
CA LYS A 124 -8.78 7.19 10.16
C LYS A 124 -8.09 6.94 8.84
N THR A 125 -6.76 6.77 8.88
CA THR A 125 -5.93 6.65 7.69
C THR A 125 -5.00 5.44 7.82
N LEU A 126 -4.87 4.69 6.74
CA LEU A 126 -3.94 3.58 6.59
C LEU A 126 -2.95 3.92 5.48
N ILE A 127 -1.65 3.87 5.77
CA ILE A 127 -0.56 3.97 4.79
C ILE A 127 0.08 2.59 4.71
N LEU A 128 -0.10 1.91 3.58
CA LEU A 128 0.19 0.49 3.42
C LEU A 128 1.13 0.29 2.23
N GLU A 129 2.18 -0.51 2.41
CA GLU A 129 3.08 -0.89 1.32
C GLU A 129 3.20 -2.42 1.29
N PRO A 130 2.21 -3.10 0.67
CA PRO A 130 2.20 -4.56 0.52
C PRO A 130 3.21 -5.01 -0.53
N GLN A 131 3.97 -6.09 -0.22
CA GLN A 131 4.99 -6.63 -1.11
C GLN A 131 4.55 -7.89 -1.87
N SER A 132 3.36 -8.39 -1.62
CA SER A 132 2.80 -9.57 -2.30
C SER A 132 1.28 -9.58 -2.29
N GLU A 133 0.68 -10.36 -3.19
CA GLU A 133 -0.76 -10.61 -3.30
C GLU A 133 -1.60 -9.32 -3.38
N LEU A 134 -1.12 -8.38 -4.20
CA LEU A 134 -1.64 -7.02 -4.29
C LEU A 134 -3.11 -6.95 -4.69
N MET A 135 -3.53 -7.81 -5.63
CA MET A 135 -4.90 -7.88 -6.11
C MET A 135 -5.86 -8.29 -4.97
N GLN A 136 -5.53 -9.38 -4.28
CA GLN A 136 -6.32 -9.89 -3.16
C GLN A 136 -6.36 -8.92 -1.99
N PHE A 137 -5.24 -8.21 -1.76
CA PHE A 137 -5.17 -7.22 -0.70
C PHE A 137 -6.05 -5.98 -0.98
N ARG A 138 -6.09 -5.48 -2.23
CA ARG A 138 -7.01 -4.39 -2.60
C ARG A 138 -8.47 -4.82 -2.57
N GLU A 139 -8.77 -6.04 -3.04
CA GLU A 139 -10.11 -6.63 -2.90
C GLU A 139 -10.54 -6.70 -1.42
N PHE A 140 -9.63 -7.13 -0.54
CA PHE A 140 -9.87 -7.12 0.91
C PHE A 140 -10.16 -5.71 1.43
N LEU A 141 -9.32 -4.71 1.12
CA LEU A 141 -9.54 -3.32 1.56
C LEU A 141 -10.91 -2.81 1.12
N ARG A 142 -11.26 -3.04 -0.14
CA ARG A 142 -12.56 -2.67 -0.72
C ARG A 142 -13.71 -3.38 -0.02
N SER A 143 -13.60 -4.70 0.24
CA SER A 143 -14.63 -5.50 0.90
C SER A 143 -14.89 -5.07 2.34
N LYS A 144 -13.89 -4.57 3.03
CA LYS A 144 -13.97 -4.02 4.39
C LYS A 144 -14.42 -2.56 4.43
N GLY A 145 -14.66 -1.93 3.27
CA GLY A 145 -15.06 -0.53 3.17
C GLY A 145 -13.93 0.45 3.47
N TYR A 146 -12.66 0.02 3.35
CA TYR A 146 -11.53 0.94 3.36
C TYR A 146 -11.40 1.58 1.99
N GLU A 147 -11.52 2.89 1.92
CA GLU A 147 -11.50 3.63 0.65
C GLU A 147 -10.06 3.98 0.26
N ILE A 148 -9.55 3.36 -0.80
CA ILE A 148 -8.26 3.72 -1.40
C ILE A 148 -8.43 5.10 -2.07
N ILE A 149 -7.71 6.11 -1.57
CA ILE A 149 -7.82 7.50 -2.04
C ILE A 149 -6.58 7.99 -2.78
N GLU A 150 -5.44 7.36 -2.58
CA GLU A 150 -4.16 7.72 -3.17
C GLU A 150 -3.30 6.47 -3.30
N GLU A 151 -2.61 6.32 -4.41
CA GLU A 151 -1.63 5.26 -4.62
C GLU A 151 -0.45 5.81 -5.41
N GLU A 152 0.75 5.44 -5.00
CA GLU A 152 1.98 5.65 -5.76
C GLU A 152 2.56 4.32 -6.19
N PHE A 153 3.14 4.31 -7.40
CA PHE A 153 3.80 3.14 -7.94
C PHE A 153 5.22 3.52 -8.35
N LEU A 154 6.21 2.87 -7.78
CA LEU A 154 7.61 3.24 -7.96
C LEU A 154 8.52 2.04 -8.17
N LEU A 155 9.60 2.27 -8.91
CA LEU A 155 10.71 1.34 -9.10
C LEU A 155 11.87 1.73 -8.18
N GLU A 156 12.35 0.76 -7.37
CA GLU A 156 13.55 0.89 -6.53
C GLU A 156 14.31 -0.43 -6.55
N ASP A 157 15.61 -0.37 -6.78
CA ASP A 157 16.52 -1.55 -6.82
C ASP A 157 16.00 -2.72 -7.66
N GLY A 158 15.40 -2.40 -8.82
CA GLY A 158 14.87 -3.39 -9.76
C GLY A 158 13.56 -4.05 -9.35
N LYS A 159 12.91 -3.57 -8.27
CA LYS A 159 11.61 -4.06 -7.81
C LYS A 159 10.57 -2.94 -7.83
N TYR A 160 9.33 -3.31 -8.09
CA TYR A 160 8.21 -2.40 -8.10
C TYR A 160 7.45 -2.44 -6.77
N TYR A 161 7.12 -1.25 -6.28
CA TYR A 161 6.47 -1.08 -4.99
C TYR A 161 5.24 -0.19 -5.12
N PRO A 162 4.04 -0.71 -4.84
CA PRO A 162 2.86 0.12 -4.64
C PRO A 162 2.83 0.62 -3.20
N VAL A 163 2.52 1.90 -3.02
CA VAL A 163 2.18 2.48 -1.71
C VAL A 163 0.74 2.94 -1.78
N ILE A 164 -0.06 2.53 -0.81
CA ILE A 164 -1.51 2.72 -0.78
C ILE A 164 -1.88 3.56 0.42
N LYS A 165 -2.66 4.61 0.20
CA LYS A 165 -3.33 5.36 1.26
C LYS A 165 -4.81 5.09 1.21
N ALA A 166 -5.35 4.56 2.30
CA ALA A 166 -6.76 4.27 2.43
C ALA A 166 -7.39 4.99 3.64
N LEU A 167 -8.63 5.42 3.49
CA LEU A 167 -9.43 5.95 4.60
C LEU A 167 -10.24 4.81 5.23
N VAL A 168 -10.31 4.84 6.54
CA VAL A 168 -11.16 3.96 7.34
C VAL A 168 -12.53 4.60 7.43
N SER A 169 -13.54 4.05 6.73
CA SER A 169 -14.92 4.51 6.84
C SER A 169 -15.56 4.05 8.16
N GLU A 170 -16.52 4.81 8.69
CA GLU A 170 -17.22 4.47 9.93
C GLU A 170 -18.09 3.20 9.79
N ALA A 171 -18.49 2.83 8.58
CA ALA A 171 -19.34 1.66 8.31
C ALA A 171 -18.52 0.55 7.63
N GLU A 172 -18.74 -0.70 8.08
CA GLU A 172 -18.05 -1.91 7.57
C GLU A 172 -18.36 -2.27 6.12
N SER A 173 -19.15 -1.70 5.43
CA SER A 173 -19.42 -1.96 4.02
C SER A 173 -20.36 -0.90 3.47
N THR A 174 -19.89 -0.15 2.52
CA THR A 174 -20.79 0.57 1.65
C THR A 174 -21.33 -0.40 0.61
N ARG A 175 -22.64 -0.45 0.42
CA ARG A 175 -23.28 -1.17 -0.70
C ARG A 175 -22.81 -0.64 -2.06
N ASN A 176 -22.14 0.49 -2.09
CA ASN A 176 -21.66 1.17 -3.28
C ASN A 176 -20.17 0.97 -3.47
N LEU A 177 -19.76 0.85 -4.72
CA LEU A 177 -18.35 0.82 -5.11
C LEU A 177 -17.67 2.13 -4.68
N PRO A 178 -16.44 2.09 -4.11
CA PRO A 178 -15.69 3.29 -3.76
C PRO A 178 -15.53 4.25 -4.94
N GLN A 179 -15.51 5.56 -4.67
CA GLN A 179 -15.51 6.58 -5.72
C GLN A 179 -14.29 6.47 -6.65
N THR A 180 -13.11 6.14 -6.12
CA THR A 180 -11.89 5.94 -6.91
C THR A 180 -12.03 4.78 -7.87
N TYR A 181 -12.64 3.67 -7.44
CA TYR A 181 -12.94 2.52 -8.31
C TYR A 181 -13.92 2.90 -9.42
N SER A 182 -15.00 3.61 -9.10
CA SER A 182 -15.97 4.06 -10.12
C SER A 182 -15.29 4.91 -11.17
N LYS A 183 -14.49 5.90 -10.79
CA LYS A 183 -13.75 6.77 -11.71
C LYS A 183 -12.74 6.00 -12.57
N ALA A 184 -12.02 5.03 -11.98
CA ALA A 184 -11.06 4.21 -12.71
C ALA A 184 -11.76 3.31 -13.74
N ILE A 185 -12.90 2.71 -13.37
CA ILE A 185 -13.71 1.90 -14.27
C ILE A 185 -14.25 2.77 -15.42
N ASP A 186 -14.78 3.97 -15.13
CA ASP A 186 -15.29 4.88 -16.18
C ASP A 186 -14.17 5.27 -17.17
N LYS A 187 -12.96 5.56 -16.66
CA LYS A 187 -11.79 5.84 -17.50
C LYS A 187 -11.42 4.64 -18.39
N LEU A 188 -11.42 3.42 -17.84
CA LEU A 188 -11.14 2.21 -18.61
C LEU A 188 -12.21 1.97 -19.68
N LYS A 189 -13.50 2.16 -19.36
CA LYS A 189 -14.61 2.07 -20.32
C LYS A 189 -14.40 3.05 -21.49
N GLU A 190 -14.11 4.31 -21.18
CA GLU A 190 -13.87 5.33 -22.22
C GLU A 190 -12.76 4.90 -23.19
N VAL A 191 -11.63 4.42 -22.68
CA VAL A 191 -10.50 3.99 -23.49
C VAL A 191 -10.83 2.76 -24.34
N LEU A 192 -11.54 1.78 -23.78
CA LEU A 192 -11.91 0.53 -24.47
C LEU A 192 -12.99 0.79 -25.54
N ASP A 193 -13.97 1.66 -25.26
CA ASP A 193 -15.00 2.06 -26.23
C ASP A 193 -14.38 2.78 -27.44
N GLN A 194 -13.38 3.66 -27.23
CA GLN A 194 -12.64 4.31 -28.31
C GLN A 194 -11.90 3.32 -29.21
N LYS A 195 -11.48 2.16 -28.66
CA LYS A 195 -10.79 1.09 -29.39
C LYS A 195 -11.75 0.04 -29.98
N GLY A 196 -13.03 0.11 -29.65
CA GLY A 196 -14.03 -0.89 -30.05
C GLY A 196 -13.85 -2.25 -29.37
N GLU A 197 -13.19 -2.29 -28.21
CA GLU A 197 -12.94 -3.51 -27.45
C GLU A 197 -14.12 -3.84 -26.52
N LYS A 198 -14.41 -5.13 -26.37
CA LYS A 198 -15.47 -5.62 -25.48
C LYS A 198 -14.90 -5.86 -24.07
N TYR A 199 -15.68 -5.52 -23.08
CA TYR A 199 -15.34 -5.73 -21.67
C TYR A 199 -16.56 -6.14 -20.84
N THR A 200 -16.31 -6.59 -19.61
CA THR A 200 -17.33 -6.81 -18.58
C THR A 200 -17.00 -5.99 -17.33
N ASP A 201 -18.01 -5.59 -16.57
CA ASP A 201 -17.80 -4.84 -15.32
C ASP A 201 -16.93 -5.64 -14.31
N SER A 202 -17.08 -6.96 -14.28
CA SER A 202 -16.24 -7.84 -13.44
C SER A 202 -14.76 -7.83 -13.85
N GLN A 203 -14.49 -7.73 -15.17
CA GLN A 203 -13.12 -7.59 -15.68
C GLN A 203 -12.51 -6.25 -15.28
N LEU A 204 -13.24 -5.16 -15.42
CA LEU A 204 -12.76 -3.82 -15.07
C LEU A 204 -12.52 -3.70 -13.57
N LEU A 205 -13.39 -4.28 -12.73
CA LEU A 205 -13.21 -4.33 -11.30
C LEU A 205 -11.94 -5.11 -10.91
N ARG A 206 -11.72 -6.29 -11.52
CA ARG A 206 -10.51 -7.09 -11.33
C ARG A 206 -9.24 -6.32 -11.72
N ILE A 207 -9.27 -5.57 -12.81
CA ILE A 207 -8.15 -4.71 -13.26
C ILE A 207 -7.85 -3.64 -12.22
N CYS A 208 -8.88 -3.03 -11.63
CA CYS A 208 -8.69 -2.07 -10.53
C CYS A 208 -8.08 -2.73 -9.29
N ASP A 209 -8.53 -3.93 -8.90
CA ASP A 209 -7.93 -4.66 -7.78
C ASP A 209 -6.49 -5.10 -8.10
N ARG A 210 -6.19 -5.50 -9.34
CA ARG A 210 -4.84 -5.92 -9.77
C ARG A 210 -3.83 -4.78 -9.76
N PHE A 211 -4.17 -3.65 -10.35
CA PHE A 211 -3.21 -2.57 -10.63
C PHE A 211 -3.36 -1.36 -9.72
N GLY A 212 -4.49 -1.20 -9.05
CA GLY A 212 -4.81 -0.06 -8.19
C GLY A 212 -5.65 1.01 -8.89
N PRO A 213 -6.81 1.37 -8.30
CA PRO A 213 -7.71 2.34 -8.92
C PRO A 213 -7.06 3.72 -9.11
N CYS A 214 -6.25 4.19 -8.15
CA CYS A 214 -5.59 5.48 -8.28
C CYS A 214 -4.43 5.46 -9.28
N ILE A 215 -3.69 4.34 -9.36
CA ILE A 215 -2.62 4.15 -10.36
C ILE A 215 -3.19 4.18 -11.77
N LEU A 216 -4.35 3.55 -12.00
CA LEU A 216 -5.03 3.56 -13.31
C LEU A 216 -5.55 4.95 -13.68
N LEU A 217 -5.93 5.78 -12.68
CA LEU A 217 -6.36 7.17 -12.92
C LEU A 217 -5.19 8.07 -13.32
N THR A 218 -4.03 7.89 -12.70
CA THR A 218 -2.83 8.71 -12.93
C THR A 218 -1.60 7.84 -13.19
N PRO A 219 -1.58 7.08 -14.32
CA PRO A 219 -0.51 6.14 -14.58
C PRO A 219 0.83 6.85 -14.85
N ASN A 220 1.91 6.39 -14.21
CA ASN A 220 3.25 6.94 -14.34
C ASN A 220 4.18 6.05 -15.20
N ALA A 221 5.40 6.52 -15.44
CA ALA A 221 6.38 5.80 -16.26
C ALA A 221 6.86 4.48 -15.63
N ASP A 222 6.98 4.40 -14.29
CA ASP A 222 7.37 3.19 -13.58
C ASP A 222 6.28 2.11 -13.75
N PHE A 223 5.00 2.51 -13.70
CA PHE A 223 3.87 1.59 -13.95
C PHE A 223 3.84 1.11 -15.41
N LYS A 224 4.10 1.99 -16.37
CA LYS A 224 4.24 1.56 -17.78
C LYS A 224 5.35 0.53 -17.96
N SER A 225 6.51 0.78 -17.38
CA SER A 225 7.66 -0.13 -17.44
C SER A 225 7.33 -1.49 -16.83
N PHE A 226 6.63 -1.51 -15.69
CA PHE A 226 6.11 -2.72 -15.06
C PHE A 226 5.18 -3.50 -15.99
N LEU A 227 4.17 -2.86 -16.60
CA LEU A 227 3.24 -3.52 -17.49
C LEU A 227 3.92 -4.13 -18.72
N VAL A 228 4.90 -3.42 -19.30
CA VAL A 228 5.69 -3.93 -20.44
C VAL A 228 6.51 -5.15 -20.03
N HIS A 229 7.13 -5.12 -18.85
CA HIS A 229 7.88 -6.26 -18.30
C HIS A 229 6.97 -7.47 -18.07
N GLU A 230 5.87 -7.29 -17.34
CA GLU A 230 4.92 -8.39 -17.02
C GLU A 230 4.30 -8.98 -18.29
N LYS A 231 4.00 -8.15 -19.29
CA LYS A 231 3.54 -8.65 -20.59
C LYS A 231 4.56 -9.60 -21.22
N ALA A 232 5.82 -9.21 -21.26
CA ALA A 232 6.88 -10.07 -21.83
C ALA A 232 7.06 -11.38 -21.03
N VAL A 233 6.88 -11.35 -19.73
CA VAL A 233 6.87 -12.55 -18.88
C VAL A 233 5.67 -13.44 -19.25
N CYS A 234 4.46 -12.89 -19.35
CA CYS A 234 3.27 -13.65 -19.78
C CYS A 234 3.46 -14.27 -21.17
N ASP A 235 3.96 -13.49 -22.15
CA ASP A 235 4.25 -13.96 -23.52
C ASP A 235 5.20 -15.17 -23.48
N THR A 236 6.30 -15.07 -22.71
CA THR A 236 7.28 -16.16 -22.56
C THR A 236 6.70 -17.42 -21.93
N ILE A 237 5.82 -17.29 -20.95
CA ILE A 237 5.17 -18.44 -20.29
C ILE A 237 4.18 -19.08 -21.24
N LEU A 238 3.33 -18.30 -21.91
CA LEU A 238 2.33 -18.81 -22.86
C LEU A 238 2.98 -19.56 -24.03
N ASP A 239 4.08 -19.04 -24.58
CA ASP A 239 4.86 -19.72 -25.63
C ASP A 239 5.35 -21.09 -25.17
N LYS A 240 5.91 -21.18 -23.96
CA LYS A 240 6.45 -22.44 -23.41
C LYS A 240 5.38 -23.51 -23.13
N ILE A 241 4.16 -23.10 -22.80
CA ILE A 241 3.06 -24.04 -22.46
C ILE A 241 2.09 -24.25 -23.62
N SER A 242 2.30 -23.59 -24.78
CA SER A 242 1.41 -23.70 -25.95
C SER A 242 1.25 -25.13 -26.42
N ASP A 243 2.35 -25.90 -26.49
CA ASP A 243 2.39 -27.26 -27.01
C ASP A 243 1.78 -28.30 -26.00
N VAL A 244 1.69 -27.93 -24.73
CA VAL A 244 1.19 -28.77 -23.64
C VAL A 244 -0.09 -28.21 -22.99
N LYS A 245 -0.82 -27.40 -23.72
CA LYS A 245 -2.01 -26.67 -23.27
C LYS A 245 -3.02 -27.56 -22.53
N THR A 246 -3.23 -28.79 -22.99
CA THR A 246 -4.20 -29.73 -22.41
C THR A 246 -3.84 -30.15 -20.96
N SER A 247 -2.54 -30.37 -20.71
CA SER A 247 -2.05 -30.72 -19.37
C SER A 247 -1.88 -29.53 -18.42
N HIS A 248 -1.80 -28.30 -18.94
CA HIS A 248 -1.60 -27.06 -18.20
C HIS A 248 -2.75 -26.05 -18.42
N ALA A 249 -3.95 -26.51 -18.72
CA ALA A 249 -5.10 -25.68 -19.09
C ALA A 249 -5.37 -24.55 -18.06
N LYS A 250 -5.39 -24.89 -16.76
CA LYS A 250 -5.62 -23.89 -15.71
C LYS A 250 -4.55 -22.78 -15.69
N LEU A 251 -3.29 -23.16 -15.85
CA LEU A 251 -2.18 -22.18 -15.89
C LEU A 251 -2.29 -21.33 -17.15
N PHE A 252 -2.57 -21.93 -18.30
CA PHE A 252 -2.77 -21.22 -19.56
C PHE A 252 -3.90 -20.19 -19.45
N ASP A 253 -5.05 -20.56 -18.90
CA ASP A 253 -6.19 -19.68 -18.71
C ASP A 253 -5.85 -18.53 -17.74
N GLN A 254 -5.14 -18.83 -16.65
CA GLN A 254 -4.71 -17.83 -15.68
C GLN A 254 -3.77 -16.79 -16.30
N ILE A 255 -2.72 -17.23 -17.00
CA ILE A 255 -1.74 -16.31 -17.62
C ILE A 255 -2.37 -15.54 -18.78
N SER A 256 -3.26 -16.16 -19.57
CA SER A 256 -3.99 -15.47 -20.64
C SER A 256 -4.90 -14.35 -20.08
N LEU A 257 -5.55 -14.62 -18.94
CA LEU A 257 -6.36 -13.63 -18.25
C LEU A 257 -5.52 -12.45 -17.74
N GLU A 258 -4.36 -12.75 -17.17
CA GLU A 258 -3.41 -11.75 -16.69
C GLU A 258 -2.87 -10.89 -17.83
N GLN A 259 -2.46 -11.52 -18.93
CA GLN A 259 -2.01 -10.83 -20.15
C GLN A 259 -3.11 -9.92 -20.71
N SER A 260 -4.37 -10.38 -20.71
CA SER A 260 -5.52 -9.56 -21.13
C SER A 260 -5.67 -8.31 -20.25
N ASP A 261 -5.59 -8.44 -18.92
CA ASP A 261 -5.67 -7.32 -17.98
C ASP A 261 -4.52 -6.32 -18.19
N ILE A 262 -3.29 -6.82 -18.43
CA ILE A 262 -2.11 -6.00 -18.73
C ILE A 262 -2.29 -5.24 -20.04
N ASN A 263 -2.79 -5.88 -21.10
CA ASN A 263 -3.03 -5.22 -22.39
C ASN A 263 -4.05 -4.07 -22.26
N ILE A 264 -5.12 -4.28 -21.50
CA ILE A 264 -6.09 -3.22 -21.22
C ILE A 264 -5.43 -2.05 -20.46
N ALA A 265 -4.65 -2.33 -19.42
CA ALA A 265 -3.96 -1.29 -18.67
C ALA A 265 -2.94 -0.52 -19.53
N LEU A 266 -2.28 -1.19 -20.49
CA LEU A 266 -1.38 -0.54 -21.45
C LEU A 266 -2.07 0.47 -22.37
N HIS A 267 -3.38 0.36 -22.57
CA HIS A 267 -4.13 1.36 -23.33
C HIS A 267 -4.23 2.74 -22.69
N LEU A 268 -3.86 2.85 -21.40
CA LEU A 268 -3.83 4.12 -20.68
C LEU A 268 -2.63 5.00 -21.07
N PHE A 269 -1.70 4.48 -21.89
CA PHE A 269 -0.48 5.14 -22.37
C PHE A 269 -0.48 5.29 -23.90
#